data_95bc36e22a8e7b0cf19069a2effc53a0
#
_entry.id   95bc36e22a8e7b0cf19069a2effc53a0
#
_cell.length_a   1.000
_cell.length_b   1.000
_cell.length_c   1.000
_cell.angle_alpha   90.00
_cell.angle_beta   90.00
_cell.angle_gamma   90.00
#
_symmetry.space_group_name_H-M   'P 1'
#
loop_
_entity.id
_entity.type
_entity.pdbx_description
1 polymer ?
#
loop_
_entity_poly.entity_id
_entity_poly.type
_entity_poly.pdbx_seq_one_letter_code
_entity_poly.pdbx_strand_id
1 'polypeptide(L)'
;MIDKDNLLAEKADQKLDVDKFVKLISADEVLRAEIVKQLLTNQKIMVYYHCYYIVDKASQLQPGLFYQYWPEFALLLDHQNSYHRDIGLTIIANLTKVDQQDLFYDIFEDYFEHINDNKFMTAQCCVKNTAKIIKFKPALTDQIIELLLEIDHKTNYPERQLALLKYGVLEVFEQVYPKTQFKKKIASFIKAAVNSISPKTRKKASQLIKNLTL
;
A
#
# COMPACT_ATOMS: atom_id res chain seq x y z
N MET A 1 -30.97 -2.13 -19.52
CA MET A 1 -30.35 -1.42 -18.38
C MET A 1 -29.84 -2.51 -17.45
N ILE A 2 -28.54 -2.71 -17.35
CA ILE A 2 -27.96 -3.72 -16.45
C ILE A 2 -28.23 -3.20 -15.04
N ASP A 3 -28.93 -3.97 -14.24
CA ASP A 3 -29.18 -3.66 -12.83
C ASP A 3 -27.83 -3.71 -12.10
N LYS A 4 -27.27 -2.53 -11.85
CA LYS A 4 -25.88 -2.35 -11.40
C LYS A 4 -25.70 -2.80 -9.94
N ASP A 5 -26.75 -2.73 -9.14
CA ASP A 5 -26.72 -3.18 -7.74
C ASP A 5 -26.71 -4.71 -7.64
N ASN A 6 -27.33 -5.39 -8.61
CA ASN A 6 -27.34 -6.84 -8.69
C ASN A 6 -26.04 -7.41 -9.26
N LEU A 7 -25.31 -6.68 -10.10
CA LEU A 7 -24.11 -7.21 -10.77
C LEU A 7 -22.97 -7.54 -9.81
N LEU A 8 -22.87 -6.82 -8.70
CA LEU A 8 -21.86 -7.02 -7.66
C LEU A 8 -22.38 -7.88 -6.49
N ALA A 9 -23.69 -7.83 -6.22
CA ALA A 9 -24.32 -8.53 -5.08
C ALA A 9 -24.72 -9.98 -5.40
N GLU A 10 -25.21 -10.26 -6.63
CA GLU A 10 -25.63 -11.64 -7.03
C GLU A 10 -24.45 -12.61 -7.23
N LYS A 11 -23.20 -12.09 -7.24
CA LYS A 11 -22.01 -12.93 -7.41
C LYS A 11 -21.20 -13.11 -6.14
N ALA A 12 -21.79 -12.95 -4.97
CA ALA A 12 -21.16 -13.29 -3.70
C ALA A 12 -20.70 -14.76 -3.65
N ASP A 13 -21.39 -15.64 -4.36
CA ASP A 13 -21.07 -17.08 -4.47
C ASP A 13 -20.27 -17.46 -5.72
N GLN A 14 -20.01 -16.52 -6.64
CA GLN A 14 -19.22 -16.77 -7.84
C GLN A 14 -17.88 -16.02 -7.75
N LYS A 15 -16.81 -16.69 -8.16
CA LYS A 15 -15.46 -16.10 -8.24
C LYS A 15 -15.52 -14.82 -9.11
N LEU A 16 -15.23 -13.67 -8.50
CA LEU A 16 -15.19 -12.37 -9.18
C LEU A 16 -14.17 -12.41 -10.34
N ASP A 17 -14.63 -12.14 -11.56
CA ASP A 17 -13.75 -11.92 -12.71
C ASP A 17 -13.25 -10.47 -12.74
N VAL A 18 -12.22 -10.21 -11.94
CA VAL A 18 -11.62 -8.88 -11.82
C VAL A 18 -11.16 -8.34 -13.17
N ASP A 19 -10.57 -9.18 -14.04
CA ASP A 19 -10.06 -8.74 -15.34
C ASP A 19 -11.15 -8.25 -16.28
N LYS A 20 -12.29 -8.91 -16.28
CA LYS A 20 -13.46 -8.47 -17.04
C LYS A 20 -13.95 -7.11 -16.56
N PHE A 21 -14.08 -6.92 -15.25
CA PHE A 21 -14.52 -5.64 -14.69
C PHE A 21 -13.52 -4.52 -14.93
N VAL A 22 -12.22 -4.79 -14.82
CA VAL A 22 -11.16 -3.81 -15.14
C VAL A 22 -11.30 -3.31 -16.56
N LYS A 23 -11.54 -4.18 -17.55
CA LYS A 23 -11.77 -3.77 -18.95
C LYS A 23 -13.01 -2.90 -19.08
N LEU A 24 -14.11 -3.26 -18.41
CA LEU A 24 -15.37 -2.50 -18.47
C LEU A 24 -15.20 -1.10 -17.89
N ILE A 25 -14.66 -0.96 -16.68
CA ILE A 25 -14.50 0.37 -16.05
C ILE A 25 -13.40 1.21 -16.68
N SER A 26 -12.48 0.61 -17.43
CA SER A 26 -11.48 1.36 -18.20
C SER A 26 -12.15 2.07 -19.42
N ALA A 27 -13.15 1.45 -20.00
CA ALA A 27 -13.84 1.96 -21.20
C ALA A 27 -15.08 2.82 -20.85
N ASP A 28 -15.73 2.58 -19.72
CA ASP A 28 -16.98 3.23 -19.32
C ASP A 28 -16.77 4.07 -18.05
N GLU A 29 -16.82 5.40 -18.22
CA GLU A 29 -16.64 6.36 -17.14
C GLU A 29 -17.77 6.32 -16.11
N VAL A 30 -19.02 6.13 -16.57
CA VAL A 30 -20.19 6.08 -15.69
C VAL A 30 -20.13 4.84 -14.80
N LEU A 31 -19.76 3.70 -15.38
CA LEU A 31 -19.57 2.47 -14.62
C LEU A 31 -18.38 2.59 -13.66
N ARG A 32 -17.29 3.22 -14.06
CA ARG A 32 -16.13 3.49 -13.18
C ARG A 32 -16.52 4.33 -11.98
N ALA A 33 -17.24 5.45 -12.21
CA ALA A 33 -17.71 6.30 -11.13
C ALA A 33 -18.62 5.55 -10.15
N GLU A 34 -19.52 4.70 -10.66
CA GLU A 34 -20.38 3.87 -9.80
C GLU A 34 -19.58 2.86 -8.98
N ILE A 35 -18.61 2.16 -9.56
CA ILE A 35 -17.74 1.22 -8.84
C ILE A 35 -16.93 1.93 -7.75
N VAL A 36 -16.38 3.12 -8.02
CA VAL A 36 -15.68 3.94 -7.01
C VAL A 36 -16.64 4.37 -5.91
N LYS A 37 -17.84 4.83 -6.24
CA LYS A 37 -18.87 5.19 -5.26
C LYS A 37 -19.22 4.00 -4.37
N GLN A 38 -19.46 2.81 -4.92
CA GLN A 38 -19.74 1.60 -4.16
C GLN A 38 -18.58 1.20 -3.25
N LEU A 39 -17.34 1.35 -3.70
CA LEU A 39 -16.16 1.16 -2.87
C LEU A 39 -16.16 2.06 -1.64
N LEU A 40 -16.51 3.34 -1.83
CA LEU A 40 -16.43 4.36 -0.78
C LEU A 40 -17.62 4.32 0.20
N THR A 41 -18.81 3.93 -0.26
CA THR A 41 -20.04 4.15 0.51
C THR A 41 -20.83 2.90 0.85
N ASN A 42 -20.57 1.76 0.20
CA ASN A 42 -21.34 0.55 0.43
C ASN A 42 -20.93 -0.09 1.77
N GLN A 43 -21.93 -0.41 2.59
CA GLN A 43 -21.69 -1.01 3.92
C GLN A 43 -21.56 -2.54 3.88
N LYS A 44 -21.95 -3.19 2.77
CA LYS A 44 -21.78 -4.63 2.61
C LYS A 44 -20.34 -4.96 2.29
N ILE A 45 -19.67 -5.67 3.19
CA ILE A 45 -18.24 -6.01 3.10
C ILE A 45 -17.89 -6.61 1.74
N MET A 46 -18.61 -7.61 1.27
CA MET A 46 -18.33 -8.26 -0.01
C MET A 46 -18.41 -7.30 -1.20
N VAL A 47 -19.35 -6.34 -1.17
CA VAL A 47 -19.51 -5.38 -2.27
C VAL A 47 -18.32 -4.43 -2.35
N TYR A 48 -17.98 -3.75 -1.25
CA TYR A 48 -16.85 -2.82 -1.30
C TYR A 48 -15.52 -3.53 -1.52
N TYR A 49 -15.33 -4.78 -1.06
CA TYR A 49 -14.14 -5.57 -1.36
C TYR A 49 -14.05 -5.95 -2.83
N HIS A 50 -15.14 -6.35 -3.46
CA HIS A 50 -15.15 -6.61 -4.90
C HIS A 50 -14.79 -5.33 -5.69
N CYS A 51 -15.39 -4.20 -5.31
CA CYS A 51 -15.03 -2.90 -5.89
C CYS A 51 -13.55 -2.57 -5.68
N TYR A 52 -13.02 -2.84 -4.47
CA TYR A 52 -11.61 -2.62 -4.17
C TYR A 52 -10.69 -3.43 -5.08
N TYR A 53 -10.91 -4.73 -5.24
CA TYR A 53 -10.06 -5.55 -6.13
C TYR A 53 -10.08 -5.05 -7.58
N ILE A 54 -11.24 -4.59 -8.04
CA ILE A 54 -11.38 -4.03 -9.39
C ILE A 54 -10.61 -2.70 -9.49
N VAL A 55 -10.82 -1.78 -8.55
CA VAL A 55 -10.19 -0.45 -8.55
C VAL A 55 -8.68 -0.56 -8.30
N ASP A 56 -8.22 -1.41 -7.38
CA ASP A 56 -6.78 -1.63 -7.15
C ASP A 56 -6.09 -2.06 -8.45
N LYS A 57 -6.61 -3.09 -9.11
CA LYS A 57 -6.02 -3.58 -10.36
C LYS A 57 -6.10 -2.55 -11.49
N ALA A 58 -7.23 -1.88 -11.64
CA ALA A 58 -7.41 -0.86 -12.67
C ALA A 58 -6.52 0.37 -12.45
N SER A 59 -6.38 0.84 -11.20
CA SER A 59 -5.51 1.98 -10.86
C SER A 59 -4.02 1.66 -11.02
N GLN A 60 -3.60 0.41 -10.86
CA GLN A 60 -2.22 0.00 -11.18
C GLN A 60 -1.94 0.08 -12.69
N LEU A 61 -2.89 -0.32 -13.52
CA LEU A 61 -2.76 -0.36 -14.98
C LEU A 61 -2.96 1.02 -15.62
N GLN A 62 -3.99 1.74 -15.19
CA GLN A 62 -4.41 3.03 -15.77
C GLN A 62 -4.71 4.06 -14.66
N PRO A 63 -3.70 4.47 -13.87
CA PRO A 63 -3.90 5.34 -12.70
C PRO A 63 -4.53 6.69 -13.05
N GLY A 64 -4.28 7.21 -14.26
CA GLY A 64 -4.83 8.49 -14.72
C GLY A 64 -6.37 8.53 -14.75
N LEU A 65 -7.03 7.37 -14.93
CA LEU A 65 -8.50 7.29 -14.88
C LEU A 65 -9.07 7.46 -13.47
N PHE A 66 -8.25 7.31 -12.44
CA PHE A 66 -8.65 7.35 -11.03
C PHE A 66 -8.09 8.57 -10.29
N TYR A 67 -7.21 9.35 -10.90
CA TYR A 67 -6.55 10.47 -10.23
C TYR A 67 -7.54 11.56 -9.77
N GLN A 68 -8.64 11.75 -10.50
CA GLN A 68 -9.72 12.67 -10.12
C GLN A 68 -10.39 12.31 -8.77
N TYR A 69 -10.27 11.06 -8.32
CA TYR A 69 -10.81 10.59 -7.02
C TYR A 69 -9.76 10.61 -5.90
N TRP A 70 -8.62 11.28 -6.12
CA TRP A 70 -7.58 11.41 -5.09
C TRP A 70 -8.10 11.92 -3.75
N PRO A 71 -8.92 13.01 -3.70
CA PRO A 71 -9.41 13.52 -2.42
C PRO A 71 -10.22 12.49 -1.63
N GLU A 72 -11.08 11.73 -2.31
CA GLU A 72 -11.91 10.71 -1.68
C GLU A 72 -11.07 9.55 -1.14
N PHE A 73 -10.03 9.13 -1.87
CA PHE A 73 -9.12 8.08 -1.40
C PHE A 73 -8.22 8.58 -0.26
N ALA A 74 -7.81 9.83 -0.25
CA ALA A 74 -7.05 10.42 0.85
C ALA A 74 -7.87 10.45 2.14
N LEU A 75 -9.17 10.79 2.07
CA LEU A 75 -10.06 10.74 3.24
C LEU A 75 -10.19 9.34 3.86
N LEU A 76 -9.91 8.28 3.11
CA LEU A 76 -9.93 6.91 3.66
C LEU A 76 -8.79 6.66 4.66
N LEU A 77 -7.73 7.46 4.65
CA LEU A 77 -6.62 7.30 5.61
C LEU A 77 -7.12 7.51 7.05
N ASP A 78 -8.05 8.41 7.29
CA ASP A 78 -8.63 8.69 8.61
C ASP A 78 -9.86 7.83 8.94
N HIS A 79 -10.21 6.87 8.09
CA HIS A 79 -11.45 6.11 8.28
C HIS A 79 -11.37 5.21 9.51
N GLN A 80 -12.46 5.13 10.30
CA GLN A 80 -12.52 4.31 11.52
C GLN A 80 -12.29 2.82 11.26
N ASN A 81 -12.80 2.32 10.12
CA ASN A 81 -12.59 0.94 9.70
C ASN A 81 -11.22 0.79 9.01
N SER A 82 -10.34 -0.03 9.58
CA SER A 82 -9.00 -0.28 9.06
C SER A 82 -8.96 -0.83 7.63
N TYR A 83 -9.99 -1.56 7.21
CA TYR A 83 -10.08 -2.02 5.83
C TYR A 83 -10.17 -0.87 4.82
N HIS A 84 -10.89 0.20 5.18
CA HIS A 84 -10.93 1.40 4.34
C HIS A 84 -9.60 2.14 4.36
N ARG A 85 -8.88 2.19 5.51
CA ARG A 85 -7.51 2.73 5.55
C ARG A 85 -6.56 1.96 4.65
N ASP A 86 -6.62 0.61 4.66
CA ASP A 86 -5.82 -0.23 3.77
C ASP A 86 -6.11 0.04 2.28
N ILE A 87 -7.38 0.29 1.94
CA ILE A 87 -7.81 0.69 0.61
C ILE A 87 -7.21 2.04 0.23
N GLY A 88 -7.34 3.05 1.10
CA GLY A 88 -6.74 4.38 0.90
C GLY A 88 -5.24 4.30 0.65
N LEU A 89 -4.49 3.64 1.55
CA LEU A 89 -3.05 3.41 1.45
C LEU A 89 -2.66 2.77 0.11
N THR A 90 -3.42 1.76 -0.33
CA THR A 90 -3.10 1.02 -1.55
C THR A 90 -3.38 1.84 -2.80
N ILE A 91 -4.55 2.47 -2.88
CA ILE A 91 -4.94 3.22 -4.08
C ILE A 91 -4.11 4.49 -4.22
N ILE A 92 -3.90 5.25 -3.14
CA ILE A 92 -3.01 6.43 -3.16
C ILE A 92 -1.61 6.04 -3.66
N ALA A 93 -1.03 4.95 -3.17
CA ALA A 93 0.28 4.49 -3.64
C ALA A 93 0.30 4.16 -5.15
N ASN A 94 -0.80 3.63 -5.71
CA ASN A 94 -0.92 3.40 -7.16
C ASN A 94 -0.98 4.73 -7.93
N LEU A 95 -1.69 5.74 -7.37
CA LEU A 95 -1.88 7.04 -8.00
C LEU A 95 -0.64 7.93 -7.98
N THR A 96 0.33 7.69 -7.08
CA THR A 96 1.61 8.44 -7.08
C THR A 96 2.33 8.41 -8.44
N LYS A 97 2.05 7.40 -9.28
CA LYS A 97 2.59 7.27 -10.64
C LYS A 97 2.20 8.43 -11.57
N VAL A 98 1.04 9.04 -11.34
CA VAL A 98 0.46 10.10 -12.19
C VAL A 98 0.21 11.39 -11.40
N ASP A 99 0.71 11.48 -10.20
CA ASP A 99 0.56 12.62 -9.31
C ASP A 99 1.45 13.80 -9.76
N GLN A 100 0.97 14.51 -10.78
CA GLN A 100 1.65 15.68 -11.35
C GLN A 100 1.45 16.95 -10.52
N GLN A 101 0.43 16.96 -9.63
CA GLN A 101 0.14 18.08 -8.74
C GLN A 101 0.86 17.97 -7.40
N ASP A 102 1.65 16.89 -7.23
CA ASP A 102 2.42 16.62 -6.01
C ASP A 102 1.55 16.52 -4.73
N LEU A 103 0.29 16.10 -4.88
CA LEU A 103 -0.66 15.95 -3.76
C LEU A 103 -0.17 14.96 -2.68
N PHE A 104 0.73 14.03 -3.04
CA PHE A 104 1.29 13.10 -2.07
C PHE A 104 2.14 13.81 -1.00
N TYR A 105 2.78 14.94 -1.33
CA TYR A 105 3.55 15.70 -0.34
C TYR A 105 2.66 16.26 0.76
N ASP A 106 1.43 16.68 0.43
CA ASP A 106 0.49 17.27 1.39
C ASP A 106 -0.01 16.22 2.40
N ILE A 107 -0.06 14.94 2.03
CA ILE A 107 -0.54 13.85 2.88
C ILE A 107 0.59 12.91 3.35
N PHE A 108 1.86 13.28 3.16
CA PHE A 108 3.01 12.42 3.46
C PHE A 108 3.01 11.95 4.93
N GLU A 109 2.85 12.87 5.86
CA GLU A 109 2.86 12.56 7.29
C GLU A 109 1.66 11.68 7.66
N ASP A 110 0.45 12.04 7.25
CA ASP A 110 -0.78 11.27 7.50
C ASP A 110 -0.66 9.85 6.94
N TYR A 111 -0.07 9.71 5.75
CA TYR A 111 0.15 8.39 5.13
C TYR A 111 1.10 7.52 5.95
N PHE A 112 2.23 8.08 6.40
CA PHE A 112 3.26 7.33 7.10
C PHE A 112 3.02 7.19 8.60
N GLU A 113 2.08 7.93 9.21
CA GLU A 113 1.58 7.65 10.56
C GLU A 113 1.01 6.22 10.68
N HIS A 114 0.48 5.66 9.60
CA HIS A 114 -0.02 4.29 9.56
C HIS A 114 1.05 3.20 9.76
N ILE A 115 2.33 3.54 9.79
CA ILE A 115 3.37 2.59 10.23
C ILE A 115 3.12 2.16 11.69
N ASN A 116 2.50 3.01 12.50
CA ASN A 116 2.09 2.73 13.88
C ASN A 116 0.56 2.66 14.05
N ASP A 117 -0.17 2.27 13.01
CA ASP A 117 -1.63 2.13 13.07
C ASP A 117 -2.07 1.18 14.20
N ASN A 118 -3.22 1.44 14.81
CA ASN A 118 -3.79 0.58 15.84
C ASN A 118 -4.14 -0.84 15.34
N LYS A 119 -4.16 -1.05 14.03
CA LYS A 119 -4.31 -2.35 13.35
C LYS A 119 -3.02 -2.72 12.62
N PHE A 120 -2.35 -3.73 13.11
CA PHE A 120 -1.09 -4.21 12.58
C PHE A 120 -1.11 -4.51 11.06
N MET A 121 -2.24 -4.98 10.53
CA MET A 121 -2.39 -5.23 9.08
C MET A 121 -2.30 -3.94 8.27
N THR A 122 -2.83 -2.84 8.80
CA THR A 122 -2.73 -1.51 8.17
C THR A 122 -1.28 -1.02 8.14
N ALA A 123 -0.53 -1.21 9.23
CA ALA A 123 0.90 -0.89 9.22
C ALA A 123 1.68 -1.73 8.19
N GLN A 124 1.36 -3.02 8.08
CA GLN A 124 1.96 -3.85 7.03
C GLN A 124 1.57 -3.37 5.62
N CYS A 125 0.33 -2.93 5.44
CA CYS A 125 -0.14 -2.37 4.18
C CYS A 125 0.63 -1.09 3.81
N CYS A 126 0.82 -0.17 4.78
CA CYS A 126 1.60 1.04 4.60
C CYS A 126 3.04 0.72 4.16
N VAL A 127 3.75 -0.10 4.93
CA VAL A 127 5.14 -0.49 4.61
C VAL A 127 5.23 -1.19 3.25
N LYS A 128 4.30 -2.09 2.93
CA LYS A 128 4.27 -2.81 1.65
C LYS A 128 4.14 -1.86 0.45
N ASN A 129 3.33 -0.82 0.56
CA ASN A 129 3.09 0.14 -0.51
C ASN A 129 4.22 1.17 -0.66
N THR A 130 5.10 1.31 0.32
CA THR A 130 6.24 2.26 0.31
C THR A 130 7.13 2.11 -0.93
N ALA A 131 7.35 0.89 -1.39
CA ALA A 131 8.16 0.63 -2.58
C ALA A 131 7.58 1.28 -3.86
N LYS A 132 6.24 1.34 -3.98
CA LYS A 132 5.56 2.02 -5.09
C LYS A 132 5.80 3.54 -5.00
N ILE A 133 5.68 4.10 -3.79
CA ILE A 133 5.85 5.53 -3.55
C ILE A 133 7.28 5.96 -3.92
N ILE A 134 8.29 5.26 -3.41
CA ILE A 134 9.70 5.54 -3.73
C ILE A 134 9.94 5.49 -5.25
N LYS A 135 9.33 4.53 -5.94
CA LYS A 135 9.48 4.38 -7.39
C LYS A 135 8.99 5.61 -8.16
N PHE A 136 7.91 6.25 -7.72
CA PHE A 136 7.25 7.32 -8.45
C PHE A 136 7.46 8.72 -7.84
N LYS A 137 7.91 8.78 -6.58
CA LYS A 137 8.28 9.99 -5.86
C LYS A 137 9.73 9.86 -5.32
N PRO A 138 10.73 9.77 -6.21
CA PRO A 138 12.13 9.51 -5.82
C PRO A 138 12.71 10.58 -4.90
N ALA A 139 12.23 11.82 -4.94
CA ALA A 139 12.65 12.89 -4.05
C ALA A 139 12.34 12.60 -2.57
N LEU A 140 11.35 11.78 -2.25
CA LEU A 140 10.99 11.37 -0.89
C LEU A 140 11.81 10.18 -0.39
N THR A 141 12.67 9.58 -1.21
CA THR A 141 13.37 8.33 -0.88
C THR A 141 14.18 8.45 0.41
N ASP A 142 14.93 9.51 0.58
CA ASP A 142 15.80 9.68 1.75
C ASP A 142 14.98 9.85 3.04
N GLN A 143 13.94 10.68 3.00
CA GLN A 143 13.02 10.87 4.13
C GLN A 143 12.32 9.57 4.52
N ILE A 144 11.87 8.78 3.55
CA ILE A 144 11.25 7.48 3.78
C ILE A 144 12.25 6.49 4.38
N ILE A 145 13.51 6.46 3.89
CA ILE A 145 14.55 5.58 4.46
C ILE A 145 14.82 5.92 5.93
N GLU A 146 14.95 7.20 6.26
CA GLU A 146 15.15 7.64 7.63
C GLU A 146 14.01 7.19 8.54
N LEU A 147 12.76 7.39 8.09
CA LEU A 147 11.58 6.96 8.82
C LEU A 147 11.57 5.44 9.05
N LEU A 148 11.91 4.63 8.03
CA LEU A 148 11.94 3.17 8.15
C LEU A 148 13.11 2.66 9.00
N LEU A 149 14.24 3.36 9.05
CA LEU A 149 15.36 3.04 9.94
C LEU A 149 14.99 3.23 11.42
N GLU A 150 14.08 4.16 11.70
CA GLU A 150 13.60 4.47 13.05
C GLU A 150 12.37 3.64 13.46
N ILE A 151 12.02 2.58 12.73
CA ILE A 151 10.77 1.82 12.92
C ILE A 151 10.63 1.24 14.33
N ASP A 152 11.74 0.89 14.99
CA ASP A 152 11.77 0.41 16.38
C ASP A 152 11.30 1.47 17.37
N HIS A 153 11.53 2.74 17.08
CA HIS A 153 11.17 3.87 17.94
C HIS A 153 9.83 4.51 17.53
N LYS A 154 9.45 4.32 16.28
CA LYS A 154 8.21 4.88 15.70
C LYS A 154 6.98 4.02 15.96
N THR A 155 7.15 2.77 16.40
CA THR A 155 6.02 1.84 16.57
C THR A 155 5.95 1.27 17.98
N ASN A 156 4.71 0.98 18.41
CA ASN A 156 4.41 0.41 19.72
C ASN A 156 3.99 -1.08 19.65
N TYR A 157 4.35 -1.79 18.57
CA TYR A 157 3.95 -3.18 18.40
C TYR A 157 4.72 -4.13 19.30
N PRO A 158 4.07 -5.22 19.76
CA PRO A 158 4.78 -6.32 20.39
C PRO A 158 5.91 -6.85 19.51
N GLU A 159 6.98 -7.34 20.11
CA GLU A 159 8.21 -7.77 19.43
C GLU A 159 7.95 -8.67 18.21
N ARG A 160 6.99 -9.61 18.33
CA ARG A 160 6.64 -10.52 17.24
C ARG A 160 6.05 -9.80 16.02
N GLN A 161 5.20 -8.81 16.25
CA GLN A 161 4.62 -8.01 15.18
C GLN A 161 5.66 -7.07 14.54
N LEU A 162 6.45 -6.41 15.40
CA LEU A 162 7.55 -5.57 14.91
C LEU A 162 8.55 -6.36 14.07
N ALA A 163 8.89 -7.58 14.49
CA ALA A 163 9.75 -8.46 13.72
C ALA A 163 9.17 -8.79 12.32
N LEU A 164 7.85 -8.94 12.20
CA LEU A 164 7.18 -9.14 10.92
C LEU A 164 7.11 -7.84 10.08
N LEU A 165 6.92 -6.69 10.72
CA LEU A 165 6.93 -5.40 10.03
C LEU A 165 8.30 -5.11 9.42
N LYS A 166 9.39 -5.43 10.15
CA LYS A 166 10.77 -5.34 9.65
C LYS A 166 11.02 -6.20 8.40
N TYR A 167 10.30 -7.29 8.21
CA TYR A 167 10.38 -8.03 6.96
C TYR A 167 10.00 -7.13 5.76
N GLY A 168 8.90 -6.39 5.84
CA GLY A 168 8.50 -5.44 4.80
C GLY A 168 9.54 -4.33 4.59
N VAL A 169 10.11 -3.81 5.68
CA VAL A 169 11.21 -2.82 5.61
C VAL A 169 12.41 -3.37 4.86
N LEU A 170 12.79 -4.62 5.11
CA LEU A 170 13.87 -5.28 4.38
C LEU A 170 13.60 -5.40 2.87
N GLU A 171 12.33 -5.62 2.48
CA GLU A 171 11.94 -5.64 1.06
C GLU A 171 12.09 -4.25 0.40
N VAL A 172 11.76 -3.18 1.12
CA VAL A 172 11.99 -1.80 0.66
C VAL A 172 13.49 -1.51 0.55
N PHE A 173 14.26 -1.86 1.58
CA PHE A 173 15.71 -1.60 1.59
C PHE A 173 16.46 -2.35 0.47
N GLU A 174 16.03 -3.55 0.11
CA GLU A 174 16.58 -4.28 -1.04
C GLU A 174 16.49 -3.46 -2.33
N GLN A 175 15.37 -2.76 -2.54
CA GLN A 175 15.15 -2.00 -3.76
C GLN A 175 15.94 -0.69 -3.81
N VAL A 176 16.08 -0.02 -2.66
CA VAL A 176 16.75 1.29 -2.58
C VAL A 176 18.27 1.19 -2.38
N TYR A 177 18.76 0.09 -1.83
CA TYR A 177 20.17 -0.08 -1.44
C TYR A 177 21.18 0.25 -2.55
N PRO A 178 20.99 -0.13 -3.82
CA PRO A 178 21.96 0.16 -4.88
C PRO A 178 22.20 1.66 -5.09
N LYS A 179 21.19 2.49 -4.85
CA LYS A 179 21.18 3.92 -5.22
C LYS A 179 21.20 4.89 -4.04
N THR A 180 21.07 4.40 -2.80
CA THR A 180 20.97 5.27 -1.62
C THR A 180 22.32 5.68 -1.06
N GLN A 181 22.39 6.84 -0.40
CA GLN A 181 23.49 7.25 0.45
C GLN A 181 23.48 6.56 1.83
N PHE A 182 22.36 5.99 2.27
CA PHE A 182 22.19 5.36 3.58
C PHE A 182 22.74 3.93 3.68
N LYS A 183 23.60 3.50 2.75
CA LYS A 183 24.11 2.12 2.67
C LYS A 183 24.62 1.56 4.00
N LYS A 184 25.40 2.35 4.75
CA LYS A 184 25.95 1.90 6.06
C LYS A 184 24.84 1.63 7.09
N LYS A 185 23.86 2.54 7.22
CA LYS A 185 22.74 2.39 8.17
C LYS A 185 21.85 1.20 7.79
N ILE A 186 21.52 1.07 6.50
CA ILE A 186 20.74 -0.06 5.97
C ILE A 186 21.48 -1.38 6.19
N ALA A 187 22.78 -1.45 5.91
CA ALA A 187 23.58 -2.65 6.17
C ALA A 187 23.57 -3.04 7.63
N SER A 188 23.68 -2.08 8.56
CA SER A 188 23.57 -2.33 10.00
C SER A 188 22.20 -2.87 10.37
N PHE A 189 21.12 -2.31 9.84
CA PHE A 189 19.74 -2.77 10.05
C PHE A 189 19.56 -4.22 9.54
N ILE A 190 20.06 -4.53 8.34
CA ILE A 190 19.98 -5.88 7.76
C ILE A 190 20.77 -6.88 8.64
N LYS A 191 21.97 -6.53 9.08
CA LYS A 191 22.81 -7.38 9.96
C LYS A 191 22.12 -7.64 11.30
N ALA A 192 21.50 -6.64 11.92
CA ALA A 192 20.74 -6.83 13.15
C ALA A 192 19.53 -7.76 12.94
N ALA A 193 18.87 -7.70 11.79
CA ALA A 193 17.68 -8.49 11.48
C ALA A 193 17.93 -10.00 11.32
N VAL A 194 19.20 -10.46 11.21
CA VAL A 194 19.51 -11.92 11.21
C VAL A 194 19.22 -12.58 12.54
N ASN A 195 19.14 -11.81 13.63
CA ASN A 195 18.82 -12.28 14.97
C ASN A 195 17.34 -12.08 15.33
N SER A 196 16.50 -11.68 14.36
CA SER A 196 15.06 -11.46 14.57
C SER A 196 14.38 -12.72 15.11
N ILE A 197 13.39 -12.57 16.00
CA ILE A 197 12.55 -13.69 16.45
C ILE A 197 11.70 -14.28 15.31
N SER A 198 11.42 -13.50 14.24
CA SER A 198 10.69 -13.96 13.06
C SER A 198 11.57 -14.78 12.11
N PRO A 199 11.29 -16.08 11.88
CA PRO A 199 12.04 -16.89 10.92
C PRO A 199 12.04 -16.31 9.50
N LYS A 200 10.91 -15.70 9.09
CA LYS A 200 10.76 -15.05 7.79
C LYS A 200 11.72 -13.87 7.64
N THR A 201 11.81 -13.04 8.66
CA THR A 201 12.70 -11.87 8.70
C THR A 201 14.17 -12.27 8.73
N ARG A 202 14.53 -13.27 9.55
CA ARG A 202 15.90 -13.82 9.55
C ARG A 202 16.34 -14.33 8.19
N LYS A 203 15.45 -15.12 7.54
CA LYS A 203 15.71 -15.67 6.19
C LYS A 203 15.95 -14.55 5.17
N LYS A 204 15.10 -13.53 5.18
CA LYS A 204 15.23 -12.37 4.27
C LYS A 204 16.53 -11.61 4.53
N ALA A 205 16.85 -11.31 5.79
CA ALA A 205 18.09 -10.62 6.15
C ALA A 205 19.33 -11.40 5.70
N SER A 206 19.38 -12.71 5.96
CA SER A 206 20.49 -13.56 5.51
C SER A 206 20.64 -13.63 4.00
N GLN A 207 19.52 -13.59 3.27
CA GLN A 207 19.52 -13.51 1.81
C GLN A 207 20.10 -12.17 1.33
N LEU A 208 19.69 -11.06 1.96
CA LEU A 208 20.19 -9.72 1.60
C LEU A 208 21.68 -9.56 1.86
N ILE A 209 22.20 -10.12 2.96
CA ILE A 209 23.66 -10.10 3.22
C ILE A 209 24.42 -10.74 2.06
N LYS A 210 23.94 -11.87 1.56
CA LYS A 210 24.58 -12.55 0.42
C LYS A 210 24.44 -11.77 -0.88
N ASN A 211 23.22 -11.29 -1.17
CA ASN A 211 22.92 -10.63 -2.46
C ASN A 211 23.59 -9.25 -2.58
N LEU A 212 23.73 -8.53 -1.46
CA LEU A 212 24.27 -7.16 -1.43
C LEU A 212 25.74 -7.12 -1.00
N THR A 213 26.34 -8.28 -0.72
CA THR A 213 27.76 -8.44 -0.30
C THR A 213 28.07 -7.56 0.93
N LEU A 214 27.27 -7.70 2.01
CA LEU A 214 27.32 -6.87 3.23
C LEU A 214 28.28 -7.44 4.30
#